data_240c74cda8ea985fdf4fbb71e574b9b1
#
_entry.id   240c74cda8ea985fdf4fbb71e574b9b1
#
_cell.length_a   1.000
_cell.length_b   1.000
_cell.length_c   1.000
_cell.angle_alpha   90.00
_cell.angle_beta   90.00
_cell.angle_gamma   90.00
#
_symmetry.space_group_name_H-M   'P 1'
#
loop_
_entity.id
_entity.type
_entity.pdbx_description
1 polymer ?
#
loop_
_entity_poly.entity_id
_entity_poly.type
_entity_poly.pdbx_seq_one_letter_code
_entity_poly.pdbx_strand_id
1 'polypeptide(L)'
;APCEYEKEEPEEIVRQSDTIREEDMERAIEIIRKSKQPFIFVGGGAVLSNAAEELRAFAHKIQAPVADSLMGKGAFDGCDELYTGMVGMHGTKTSNFGITEADLLIVVGARFSDRVTGNASKFARNAKILQLDIDPAEINKNIKVDASIIGDVKVILRKLNARLDPINHDEWIAHIERMKDMYPLRYDKNMLTGPFIIQTVNEVTQGDAVIVTEVGQHQMWAAQYYNYRQPRTLLTSGGLGTMGYGLGAAIGAKMGCRDKTVINIAGDGCFRMNMNEIATAARYNIPVVELIVNNHVL
;
A
#
# COMPACT_ATOMS: atom_id res chain seq x y z
N ALA A 1 -24.93 -15.60 31.53
CA ALA A 1 -26.31 -15.58 31.07
C ALA A 1 -26.38 -16.32 29.74
N PRO A 2 -27.35 -17.23 29.51
CA PRO A 2 -27.55 -17.82 28.20
C PRO A 2 -27.92 -16.70 27.23
N CYS A 3 -27.21 -16.62 26.10
CA CYS A 3 -27.52 -15.73 25.04
C CYS A 3 -28.11 -16.59 23.91
N GLU A 4 -29.33 -16.31 23.50
CA GLU A 4 -29.90 -16.89 22.29
C GLU A 4 -29.25 -16.16 21.08
N TYR A 5 -28.57 -16.91 20.23
CA TYR A 5 -28.03 -16.42 18.99
C TYR A 5 -29.09 -16.54 17.90
N GLU A 6 -29.63 -15.43 17.46
CA GLU A 6 -30.41 -15.36 16.23
C GLU A 6 -29.46 -15.13 15.05
N LYS A 7 -29.44 -16.06 14.11
CA LYS A 7 -28.70 -15.92 12.86
C LYS A 7 -29.42 -14.90 12.00
N GLU A 8 -28.88 -13.69 11.92
CA GLU A 8 -29.30 -12.74 10.90
C GLU A 8 -28.65 -13.11 9.57
N GLU A 9 -29.46 -13.26 8.53
CA GLU A 9 -28.92 -13.36 7.16
C GLU A 9 -28.35 -11.98 6.80
N PRO A 10 -27.09 -11.91 6.30
CA PRO A 10 -26.51 -10.62 5.93
C PRO A 10 -27.35 -9.98 4.82
N GLU A 11 -27.71 -8.72 5.00
CA GLU A 11 -28.33 -7.94 3.93
C GLU A 11 -27.46 -7.95 2.69
N GLU A 12 -28.09 -8.13 1.53
CA GLU A 12 -27.39 -8.10 0.24
C GLU A 12 -26.76 -6.71 0.06
N ILE A 13 -25.44 -6.62 0.15
CA ILE A 13 -24.73 -5.36 -0.10
C ILE A 13 -24.87 -5.03 -1.57
N VAL A 14 -25.84 -4.20 -1.91
CA VAL A 14 -25.96 -3.62 -3.25
C VAL A 14 -24.72 -2.77 -3.48
N ARG A 15 -23.76 -3.28 -4.25
CA ARG A 15 -22.60 -2.51 -4.67
C ARG A 15 -23.06 -1.34 -5.53
N GLN A 16 -23.03 -0.14 -5.01
CA GLN A 16 -23.36 1.10 -5.73
C GLN A 16 -22.24 1.47 -6.74
N SER A 17 -21.62 0.49 -7.37
CA SER A 17 -20.57 0.70 -8.38
C SER A 17 -21.06 1.41 -9.65
N ASP A 18 -22.38 1.48 -9.86
CA ASP A 18 -22.99 2.12 -11.02
C ASP A 18 -23.25 3.64 -10.83
N THR A 19 -22.84 4.21 -9.72
CA THR A 19 -23.11 5.61 -9.34
C THR A 19 -21.98 6.59 -9.67
N ILE A 20 -21.04 6.21 -10.51
CA ILE A 20 -19.99 7.15 -10.97
C ILE A 20 -20.66 8.20 -11.83
N ARG A 21 -20.75 9.44 -11.30
CA ARG A 21 -21.37 10.56 -12.01
C ARG A 21 -20.47 11.07 -13.11
N GLU A 22 -21.07 11.38 -14.25
CA GLU A 22 -20.34 11.90 -15.42
C GLU A 22 -19.65 13.23 -15.13
N GLU A 23 -20.31 14.12 -14.38
CA GLU A 23 -19.77 15.42 -13.97
C GLU A 23 -18.48 15.29 -13.14
N ASP A 24 -18.41 14.29 -12.24
CA ASP A 24 -17.22 14.03 -11.43
C ASP A 24 -16.07 13.50 -12.31
N MET A 25 -16.39 12.67 -13.31
CA MET A 25 -15.42 12.17 -14.28
C MET A 25 -14.84 13.28 -15.14
N GLU A 26 -15.67 14.16 -15.69
CA GLU A 26 -15.23 15.29 -16.51
C GLU A 26 -14.35 16.26 -15.70
N ARG A 27 -14.76 16.55 -14.45
CA ARG A 27 -13.95 17.40 -13.55
C ARG A 27 -12.59 16.77 -13.22
N ALA A 28 -12.54 15.47 -12.99
CA ALA A 28 -11.29 14.76 -12.75
C ALA A 28 -10.37 14.80 -13.97
N ILE A 29 -10.90 14.54 -15.17
CA ILE A 29 -10.16 14.62 -16.43
C ILE A 29 -9.59 16.02 -16.66
N GLU A 30 -10.41 17.06 -16.42
CA GLU A 30 -9.96 18.44 -16.54
C GLU A 30 -8.79 18.78 -15.62
N ILE A 31 -8.85 18.36 -14.34
CA ILE A 31 -7.79 18.59 -13.36
C ILE A 31 -6.52 17.85 -13.75
N ILE A 32 -6.64 16.58 -14.19
CA ILE A 32 -5.50 15.76 -14.63
C ILE A 32 -4.81 16.40 -15.85
N ARG A 33 -5.56 16.83 -16.86
CA ARG A 33 -5.01 17.48 -18.07
C ARG A 33 -4.29 18.78 -17.79
N LYS A 34 -4.64 19.50 -16.74
CA LYS A 34 -4.03 20.78 -16.35
C LYS A 34 -2.79 20.64 -15.47
N SER A 35 -2.58 19.49 -14.89
CA SER A 35 -1.43 19.22 -14.02
C SER A 35 -0.14 19.15 -14.81
N LYS A 36 0.95 19.60 -14.19
CA LYS A 36 2.32 19.51 -14.70
C LYS A 36 3.20 18.61 -13.84
N GLN A 37 2.79 18.40 -12.59
CA GLN A 37 3.52 17.64 -11.59
C GLN A 37 2.56 16.71 -10.83
N PRO A 38 1.87 15.78 -11.57
CA PRO A 38 0.96 14.85 -10.93
C PRO A 38 1.70 13.83 -10.07
N PHE A 39 1.10 13.43 -8.96
CA PHE A 39 1.60 12.37 -8.09
C PHE A 39 0.45 11.46 -7.67
N ILE A 40 0.66 10.15 -7.66
CA ILE A 40 -0.36 9.17 -7.29
C ILE A 40 -0.05 8.62 -5.90
N PHE A 41 -1.02 8.66 -5.00
CA PHE A 41 -0.97 8.02 -3.69
C PHE A 41 -1.97 6.87 -3.62
N VAL A 42 -1.47 5.65 -3.37
CA VAL A 42 -2.25 4.41 -3.44
C VAL A 42 -2.48 3.81 -2.06
N GLY A 43 -3.70 3.42 -1.79
CA GLY A 43 -4.08 2.74 -0.56
C GLY A 43 -4.62 1.34 -0.74
N GLY A 44 -5.08 0.75 0.37
CA GLY A 44 -5.62 -0.59 0.42
C GLY A 44 -6.88 -0.81 -0.43
N GLY A 45 -7.62 0.25 -0.74
CA GLY A 45 -8.78 0.17 -1.63
C GLY A 45 -8.42 -0.31 -3.04
N ALA A 46 -7.23 0.07 -3.56
CA ALA A 46 -6.74 -0.42 -4.84
C ALA A 46 -6.42 -1.93 -4.82
N VAL A 47 -5.88 -2.43 -3.69
CA VAL A 47 -5.66 -3.87 -3.46
C VAL A 47 -6.99 -4.62 -3.38
N LEU A 48 -7.96 -4.08 -2.63
CA LEU A 48 -9.28 -4.70 -2.43
C LEU A 48 -10.08 -4.79 -3.72
N SER A 49 -10.05 -3.76 -4.56
CA SER A 49 -10.74 -3.75 -5.85
C SER A 49 -9.98 -4.47 -6.96
N ASN A 50 -8.79 -4.99 -6.67
CA ASN A 50 -7.92 -5.66 -7.64
C ASN A 50 -7.61 -4.79 -8.88
N ALA A 51 -7.21 -3.54 -8.63
CA ALA A 51 -7.03 -2.48 -9.63
C ALA A 51 -5.58 -2.31 -10.12
N ALA A 52 -4.68 -3.25 -9.83
CA ALA A 52 -3.24 -3.10 -10.08
C ALA A 52 -2.90 -2.84 -11.56
N GLU A 53 -3.53 -3.57 -12.48
CA GLU A 53 -3.29 -3.41 -13.93
C GLU A 53 -3.79 -2.05 -14.43
N GLU A 54 -5.00 -1.66 -14.01
CA GLU A 54 -5.60 -0.39 -14.39
C GLU A 54 -4.83 0.80 -13.81
N LEU A 55 -4.33 0.65 -12.58
CA LEU A 55 -3.50 1.65 -11.91
C LEU A 55 -2.16 1.82 -12.64
N ARG A 56 -1.51 0.72 -13.00
CA ARG A 56 -0.25 0.76 -13.76
C ARG A 56 -0.45 1.44 -15.11
N ALA A 57 -1.47 1.02 -15.85
CA ALA A 57 -1.79 1.64 -17.13
C ALA A 57 -2.09 3.14 -17.00
N PHE A 58 -2.78 3.54 -15.92
CA PHE A 58 -3.08 4.94 -15.64
C PHE A 58 -1.83 5.75 -15.31
N ALA A 59 -0.98 5.26 -14.40
CA ALA A 59 0.24 5.93 -14.00
C ALA A 59 1.18 6.18 -15.18
N HIS A 60 1.40 5.16 -16.01
CA HIS A 60 2.22 5.28 -17.22
C HIS A 60 1.56 6.20 -18.26
N LYS A 61 0.24 6.15 -18.42
CA LYS A 61 -0.48 7.01 -19.39
C LYS A 61 -0.32 8.49 -19.08
N ILE A 62 -0.33 8.87 -17.81
CA ILE A 62 -0.17 10.26 -17.39
C ILE A 62 1.23 10.57 -16.86
N GLN A 63 2.18 9.65 -16.99
CA GLN A 63 3.55 9.77 -16.47
C GLN A 63 3.60 10.36 -15.06
N ALA A 64 2.88 9.74 -14.11
CA ALA A 64 2.82 10.18 -12.73
C ALA A 64 3.58 9.22 -11.81
N PRO A 65 4.49 9.72 -10.96
CA PRO A 65 5.12 8.92 -9.91
C PRO A 65 4.08 8.37 -8.95
N VAL A 66 4.37 7.19 -8.38
CA VAL A 66 3.45 6.47 -7.50
C VAL A 66 4.11 6.18 -6.15
N ALA A 67 3.42 6.52 -5.07
CA ALA A 67 3.74 6.06 -3.72
C ALA A 67 2.56 5.31 -3.11
N ASP A 68 2.84 4.39 -2.21
CA ASP A 68 1.81 3.63 -1.52
C ASP A 68 1.73 3.92 -0.01
N SER A 69 0.61 3.54 0.59
CA SER A 69 0.52 3.34 2.03
C SER A 69 0.94 1.91 2.37
N LEU A 70 1.13 1.61 3.66
CA LEU A 70 1.39 0.24 4.13
C LEU A 70 0.37 -0.76 3.56
N MET A 71 -0.93 -0.43 3.58
CA MET A 71 -1.99 -1.30 3.07
C MET A 71 -2.14 -1.28 1.55
N GLY A 72 -1.48 -0.34 0.87
CA GLY A 72 -1.43 -0.24 -0.59
C GLY A 72 -0.30 -1.04 -1.24
N LYS A 73 0.59 -1.64 -0.43
CA LYS A 73 1.72 -2.44 -0.92
C LYS A 73 1.31 -3.50 -1.93
N GLY A 74 2.04 -3.54 -3.05
CA GLY A 74 1.78 -4.46 -4.16
C GLY A 74 0.63 -4.07 -5.08
N ALA A 75 -0.15 -3.02 -4.79
CA ALA A 75 -1.11 -2.46 -5.74
C ALA A 75 -0.41 -1.84 -6.96
N PHE A 76 0.82 -1.40 -6.77
CA PHE A 76 1.74 -0.98 -7.84
C PHE A 76 3.05 -1.76 -7.69
N ASP A 77 3.64 -2.19 -8.78
CA ASP A 77 4.87 -3.01 -8.75
C ASP A 77 6.01 -2.20 -8.11
N GLY A 78 6.58 -2.71 -7.02
CA GLY A 78 7.71 -2.08 -6.33
C GLY A 78 8.99 -1.98 -7.14
N CYS A 79 9.06 -2.65 -8.30
CA CYS A 79 10.17 -2.57 -9.25
C CYS A 79 9.88 -1.65 -10.45
N ASP A 80 8.68 -1.07 -10.54
CA ASP A 80 8.33 -0.16 -11.63
C ASP A 80 9.10 1.17 -11.50
N GLU A 81 9.52 1.73 -12.62
CA GLU A 81 10.29 2.98 -12.66
C GLU A 81 9.56 4.17 -12.03
N LEU A 82 8.22 4.21 -12.13
CA LEU A 82 7.40 5.26 -11.53
C LEU A 82 7.22 5.09 -10.02
N TYR A 83 7.59 3.94 -9.45
CA TYR A 83 7.43 3.71 -8.02
C TYR A 83 8.48 4.47 -7.20
N THR A 84 8.03 5.16 -6.14
CA THR A 84 8.90 5.99 -5.29
C THR A 84 9.05 5.46 -3.86
N GLY A 85 8.29 4.41 -3.51
CA GLY A 85 8.27 3.84 -2.17
C GLY A 85 7.00 4.20 -1.39
N MET A 86 7.01 3.94 -0.10
CA MET A 86 5.91 4.25 0.80
C MET A 86 5.90 5.75 1.17
N VAL A 87 4.74 6.31 1.43
CA VAL A 87 4.56 7.68 1.93
C VAL A 87 4.22 7.69 3.41
N GLY A 88 4.49 8.81 4.08
CA GLY A 88 4.14 9.05 5.47
C GLY A 88 5.31 8.91 6.44
N MET A 89 5.01 8.63 7.71
CA MET A 89 5.97 8.62 8.82
C MET A 89 7.18 7.70 8.58
N HIS A 90 6.95 6.55 7.95
CA HIS A 90 7.98 5.58 7.60
C HIS A 90 8.22 5.50 6.10
N GLY A 91 7.79 6.53 5.37
CA GLY A 91 7.95 6.63 3.94
C GLY A 91 9.36 7.03 3.50
N THR A 92 9.61 6.90 2.19
CA THR A 92 10.84 7.40 1.58
C THR A 92 10.84 8.93 1.54
N LYS A 93 12.02 9.53 1.55
CA LYS A 93 12.14 10.99 1.34
C LYS A 93 11.59 11.38 -0.03
N THR A 94 11.87 10.59 -1.06
CA THR A 94 11.38 10.83 -2.41
C THR A 94 9.86 10.90 -2.46
N SER A 95 9.14 9.95 -1.85
CA SER A 95 7.68 9.97 -1.81
C SER A 95 7.12 11.17 -1.06
N ASN A 96 7.70 11.48 0.11
CA ASN A 96 7.22 12.59 0.93
C ASN A 96 7.50 13.96 0.29
N PHE A 97 8.66 14.15 -0.33
CA PHE A 97 8.97 15.37 -1.07
C PHE A 97 8.17 15.47 -2.37
N GLY A 98 8.06 14.36 -3.13
CA GLY A 98 7.27 14.33 -4.35
C GLY A 98 5.82 14.75 -4.12
N ILE A 99 5.16 14.27 -3.07
CA ILE A 99 3.81 14.73 -2.70
C ILE A 99 3.79 16.21 -2.30
N THR A 100 4.84 16.69 -1.63
CA THR A 100 4.90 18.09 -1.19
C THR A 100 5.09 19.06 -2.35
N GLU A 101 5.81 18.65 -3.39
CA GLU A 101 6.13 19.44 -4.58
C GLU A 101 5.10 19.28 -5.71
N ALA A 102 4.26 18.24 -5.66
CA ALA A 102 3.21 17.99 -6.64
C ALA A 102 2.22 19.16 -6.75
N ASP A 103 1.70 19.40 -7.95
CA ASP A 103 0.59 20.33 -8.21
C ASP A 103 -0.77 19.60 -8.24
N LEU A 104 -0.75 18.27 -8.37
CA LEU A 104 -1.92 17.39 -8.29
C LEU A 104 -1.58 16.11 -7.54
N LEU A 105 -2.31 15.82 -6.47
CA LEU A 105 -2.26 14.54 -5.77
C LEU A 105 -3.51 13.73 -6.10
N ILE A 106 -3.32 12.60 -6.78
CA ILE A 106 -4.38 11.65 -7.13
C ILE A 106 -4.36 10.52 -6.10
N VAL A 107 -5.40 10.43 -5.29
CA VAL A 107 -5.50 9.48 -4.18
C VAL A 107 -6.41 8.33 -4.59
N VAL A 108 -5.85 7.13 -4.64
CA VAL A 108 -6.52 5.94 -5.17
C VAL A 108 -6.80 4.94 -4.05
N GLY A 109 -8.04 4.87 -3.58
CA GLY A 109 -8.46 3.96 -2.53
C GLY A 109 -7.64 4.09 -1.24
N ALA A 110 -7.31 5.32 -0.85
CA ALA A 110 -6.51 5.61 0.32
C ALA A 110 -7.20 6.63 1.24
N ARG A 111 -7.15 6.35 2.54
CA ARG A 111 -7.59 7.28 3.57
C ARG A 111 -6.43 8.19 3.97
N PHE A 112 -6.75 9.43 4.30
CA PHE A 112 -5.77 10.37 4.84
C PHE A 112 -5.62 10.14 6.36
N SER A 113 -4.93 9.06 6.73
CA SER A 113 -4.62 8.80 8.14
C SER A 113 -3.48 9.72 8.62
N ASP A 114 -3.41 9.92 9.94
CA ASP A 114 -2.35 10.69 10.60
C ASP A 114 -0.94 10.12 10.34
N ARG A 115 -0.83 8.81 10.17
CA ARG A 115 0.43 8.12 9.83
C ARG A 115 0.97 8.51 8.46
N VAL A 116 0.08 8.90 7.55
CA VAL A 116 0.42 9.36 6.19
C VAL A 116 0.56 10.88 6.16
N THR A 117 -0.42 11.60 6.67
CA THR A 117 -0.47 13.06 6.55
C THR A 117 0.43 13.78 7.56
N GLY A 118 0.71 13.13 8.70
CA GLY A 118 1.35 13.82 9.81
C GLY A 118 0.54 15.05 10.20
N ASN A 119 1.10 16.24 10.00
CA ASN A 119 0.36 17.47 10.18
C ASN A 119 -0.49 17.77 8.93
N ALA A 120 -1.80 17.50 9.01
CA ALA A 120 -2.75 17.69 7.93
C ALA A 120 -2.72 19.11 7.31
N SER A 121 -2.44 20.15 8.12
CA SER A 121 -2.36 21.53 7.61
C SER A 121 -1.11 21.79 6.76
N LYS A 122 -0.15 20.88 6.74
CA LYS A 122 1.09 20.96 5.95
C LYS A 122 1.16 19.95 4.82
N PHE A 123 0.24 18.98 4.79
CA PHE A 123 0.23 17.92 3.79
C PHE A 123 -0.21 18.44 2.42
N ALA A 124 0.55 18.15 1.37
CA ALA A 124 0.24 18.44 -0.03
C ALA A 124 -0.28 19.87 -0.30
N ARG A 125 0.28 20.88 0.35
CA ARG A 125 -0.24 22.27 0.33
C ARG A 125 -0.32 22.91 -1.04
N ASN A 126 0.55 22.49 -1.95
CA ASN A 126 0.65 23.07 -3.28
C ASN A 126 -0.21 22.32 -4.30
N ALA A 127 -0.68 21.12 -3.93
CA ALA A 127 -1.40 20.24 -4.81
C ALA A 127 -2.92 20.46 -4.73
N LYS A 128 -3.59 20.39 -5.87
CA LYS A 128 -5.00 20.02 -5.91
C LYS A 128 -5.13 18.55 -5.54
N ILE A 129 -6.22 18.16 -4.89
CA ILE A 129 -6.43 16.80 -4.44
C ILE A 129 -7.64 16.22 -5.17
N LEU A 130 -7.39 15.13 -5.91
CA LEU A 130 -8.41 14.29 -6.54
C LEU A 130 -8.48 12.97 -5.78
N GLN A 131 -9.59 12.67 -5.11
CA GLN A 131 -9.77 11.43 -4.36
C GLN A 131 -10.72 10.46 -5.08
N LEU A 132 -10.25 9.23 -5.30
CA LEU A 132 -11.00 8.11 -5.87
C LEU A 132 -11.25 7.10 -4.74
N ASP A 133 -12.48 6.98 -4.28
CA ASP A 133 -12.81 6.11 -3.15
C ASP A 133 -14.21 5.51 -3.30
N ILE A 134 -14.41 4.33 -2.72
CA ILE A 134 -15.72 3.69 -2.68
C ILE A 134 -16.58 4.21 -1.53
N ASP A 135 -15.95 4.75 -0.47
CA ASP A 135 -16.64 5.23 0.72
C ASP A 135 -16.82 6.75 0.69
N PRO A 136 -18.05 7.25 0.49
CA PRO A 136 -18.31 8.69 0.50
C PRO A 136 -18.00 9.36 1.85
N ALA A 137 -17.96 8.60 2.95
CA ALA A 137 -17.66 9.13 4.28
C ALA A 137 -16.17 9.50 4.46
N GLU A 138 -15.28 8.99 3.61
CA GLU A 138 -13.86 9.36 3.62
C GLU A 138 -13.58 10.67 2.86
N ILE A 139 -14.51 11.15 2.03
CA ILE A 139 -14.34 12.38 1.27
C ILE A 139 -14.44 13.60 2.20
N ASN A 140 -13.45 14.49 2.14
CA ASN A 140 -13.33 15.69 2.99
C ASN A 140 -13.24 15.43 4.50
N LYS A 141 -13.01 14.21 4.93
CA LYS A 141 -12.97 13.85 6.35
C LYS A 141 -11.76 14.45 7.09
N ASN A 142 -10.56 14.20 6.60
CA ASN A 142 -9.32 14.66 7.22
C ASN A 142 -8.60 15.73 6.38
N ILE A 143 -8.70 15.64 5.08
CA ILE A 143 -8.13 16.57 4.11
C ILE A 143 -9.24 17.03 3.17
N LYS A 144 -9.29 18.31 2.91
CA LYS A 144 -10.24 18.89 1.95
C LYS A 144 -9.78 18.56 0.52
N VAL A 145 -10.67 18.01 -0.29
CA VAL A 145 -10.35 17.64 -1.68
C VAL A 145 -10.97 18.63 -2.69
N ASP A 146 -10.32 18.82 -3.83
CA ASP A 146 -10.79 19.68 -4.92
C ASP A 146 -11.79 18.97 -5.83
N ALA A 147 -11.62 17.64 -5.97
CA ALA A 147 -12.53 16.77 -6.71
C ALA A 147 -12.52 15.36 -6.13
N SER A 148 -13.62 14.63 -6.32
CA SER A 148 -13.72 13.23 -5.93
C SER A 148 -14.56 12.45 -6.92
N ILE A 149 -14.26 11.14 -7.05
CA ILE A 149 -15.13 10.19 -7.75
C ILE A 149 -15.43 9.06 -6.76
N ILE A 150 -16.72 8.85 -6.48
CA ILE A 150 -17.19 7.78 -5.60
C ILE A 150 -17.51 6.56 -6.42
N GLY A 151 -16.87 5.42 -6.10
CA GLY A 151 -17.08 4.16 -6.78
C GLY A 151 -15.90 3.19 -6.63
N ASP A 152 -16.02 2.03 -7.25
CA ASP A 152 -14.94 1.07 -7.33
C ASP A 152 -13.77 1.64 -8.12
N VAL A 153 -12.57 1.69 -7.50
CA VAL A 153 -11.39 2.35 -8.11
C VAL A 153 -10.93 1.65 -9.39
N LYS A 154 -11.14 0.34 -9.54
CA LYS A 154 -10.85 -0.38 -10.78
C LYS A 154 -11.73 0.14 -11.93
N VAL A 155 -13.01 0.31 -11.67
CA VAL A 155 -13.97 0.83 -12.65
C VAL A 155 -13.65 2.28 -13.01
N ILE A 156 -13.35 3.11 -12.00
CA ILE A 156 -12.96 4.50 -12.20
C ILE A 156 -11.70 4.58 -13.08
N LEU A 157 -10.64 3.84 -12.74
CA LEU A 157 -9.39 3.85 -13.49
C LEU A 157 -9.57 3.36 -14.94
N ARG A 158 -10.40 2.34 -15.16
CA ARG A 158 -10.77 1.91 -16.54
C ARG A 158 -11.39 3.03 -17.35
N LYS A 159 -12.35 3.74 -16.76
CA LYS A 159 -13.03 4.86 -17.43
C LYS A 159 -12.07 6.02 -17.70
N LEU A 160 -11.19 6.36 -16.75
CA LEU A 160 -10.15 7.38 -16.93
C LEU A 160 -9.17 6.98 -18.03
N ASN A 161 -8.69 5.73 -18.02
CA ASN A 161 -7.79 5.19 -19.04
C ASN A 161 -8.40 5.22 -20.45
N ALA A 162 -9.70 5.03 -20.57
CA ALA A 162 -10.39 5.07 -21.87
C ALA A 162 -10.59 6.49 -22.43
N ARG A 163 -10.55 7.53 -21.57
CA ARG A 163 -10.89 8.92 -21.93
C ARG A 163 -9.69 9.86 -21.97
N LEU A 164 -8.58 9.46 -21.35
CA LEU A 164 -7.35 10.24 -21.34
C LEU A 164 -6.45 9.80 -22.48
N ASP A 165 -5.90 10.76 -23.19
CA ASP A 165 -4.75 10.55 -24.07
C ASP A 165 -3.47 10.48 -23.24
N PRO A 166 -2.37 9.91 -23.75
CA PRO A 166 -1.08 9.98 -23.10
C PRO A 166 -0.64 11.43 -22.81
N ILE A 167 -0.19 11.67 -21.60
CA ILE A 167 0.27 12.99 -21.16
C ILE A 167 1.76 12.86 -20.83
N ASN A 168 2.56 13.81 -21.30
CA ASN A 168 4.00 13.82 -21.05
C ASN A 168 4.36 14.73 -19.87
N HIS A 169 5.13 14.17 -18.91
CA HIS A 169 5.68 14.88 -17.77
C HIS A 169 7.17 14.56 -17.55
N ASP A 170 7.94 14.45 -18.64
CA ASP A 170 9.35 14.01 -18.62
C ASP A 170 10.21 14.82 -17.65
N GLU A 171 10.03 16.16 -17.58
CA GLU A 171 10.79 17.01 -16.66
C GLU A 171 10.49 16.67 -15.18
N TRP A 172 9.23 16.37 -14.89
CA TRP A 172 8.80 15.95 -13.55
C TRP A 172 9.34 14.58 -13.19
N ILE A 173 9.26 13.61 -14.09
CA ILE A 173 9.86 12.28 -13.90
C ILE A 173 11.36 12.40 -13.68
N ALA A 174 12.08 13.17 -14.50
CA ALA A 174 13.52 13.39 -14.33
C ALA A 174 13.85 14.06 -12.98
N HIS A 175 12.99 14.92 -12.46
CA HIS A 175 13.14 15.50 -11.13
C HIS A 175 12.99 14.45 -10.02
N ILE A 176 11.97 13.59 -10.11
CA ILE A 176 11.75 12.49 -9.16
C ILE A 176 12.90 11.48 -9.19
N GLU A 177 13.44 11.15 -10.37
CA GLU A 177 14.61 10.26 -10.48
C GLU A 177 15.83 10.86 -9.77
N ARG A 178 16.11 12.15 -9.98
CA ARG A 178 17.18 12.82 -9.21
C ARG A 178 16.97 12.75 -7.71
N MET A 179 15.71 12.83 -7.23
CA MET A 179 15.43 12.66 -5.80
C MET A 179 15.66 11.23 -5.32
N LYS A 180 15.34 10.21 -6.12
CA LYS A 180 15.68 8.81 -5.79
C LYS A 180 17.18 8.63 -5.62
N ASP A 181 17.98 9.18 -6.53
CA ASP A 181 19.45 9.12 -6.47
C ASP A 181 20.02 9.89 -5.26
N MET A 182 19.42 11.02 -4.92
CA MET A 182 19.85 11.87 -3.81
C MET A 182 19.51 11.27 -2.45
N TYR A 183 18.38 10.58 -2.34
CA TYR A 183 17.82 10.07 -1.08
C TYR A 183 17.54 8.56 -1.10
N PRO A 184 18.50 7.71 -1.50
CA PRO A 184 18.29 6.27 -1.50
C PRO A 184 18.12 5.75 -0.06
N LEU A 185 17.36 4.67 0.09
CA LEU A 185 17.36 3.90 1.31
C LEU A 185 18.76 3.26 1.49
N ARG A 186 19.40 3.54 2.63
CA ARG A 186 20.76 3.08 2.91
C ARG A 186 20.79 2.19 4.14
N TYR A 187 21.63 1.18 4.12
CA TYR A 187 21.96 0.33 5.26
C TYR A 187 23.40 -0.16 5.11
N ASP A 188 24.03 -0.56 6.20
CA ASP A 188 25.38 -1.14 6.18
C ASP A 188 25.31 -2.59 5.75
N LYS A 189 25.89 -2.92 4.60
CA LYS A 189 25.93 -4.26 4.03
C LYS A 189 26.89 -5.20 4.76
N ASN A 190 27.77 -4.65 5.62
CA ASN A 190 28.74 -5.43 6.39
C ASN A 190 28.22 -5.79 7.78
N MET A 191 27.04 -5.32 8.15
CA MET A 191 26.42 -5.58 9.45
C MET A 191 25.09 -6.31 9.27
N LEU A 192 24.82 -7.28 10.14
CA LEU A 192 23.53 -7.95 10.21
C LEU A 192 22.49 -7.00 10.82
N THR A 193 21.90 -6.16 9.97
CA THR A 193 20.85 -5.20 10.34
C THR A 193 19.49 -5.68 9.83
N GLY A 194 18.41 -5.16 10.41
CA GLY A 194 17.05 -5.46 9.92
C GLY A 194 16.88 -5.17 8.41
N PRO A 195 17.27 -3.98 7.90
CA PRO A 195 17.27 -3.70 6.47
C PRO A 195 18.04 -4.73 5.62
N PHE A 196 19.24 -5.14 6.06
CA PHE A 196 20.04 -6.16 5.37
C PHE A 196 19.30 -7.49 5.28
N ILE A 197 18.68 -7.93 6.39
CA ILE A 197 17.89 -9.16 6.44
C ILE A 197 16.76 -9.11 5.41
N ILE A 198 15.99 -8.02 5.41
CA ILE A 198 14.85 -7.88 4.49
C ILE A 198 15.29 -7.83 3.03
N GLN A 199 16.37 -7.11 2.75
CA GLN A 199 16.93 -7.06 1.39
C GLN A 199 17.39 -8.44 0.93
N THR A 200 18.01 -9.22 1.81
CA THR A 200 18.41 -10.61 1.52
C THR A 200 17.17 -11.48 1.25
N VAL A 201 16.11 -11.34 2.04
CA VAL A 201 14.84 -12.04 1.78
C VAL A 201 14.28 -11.66 0.39
N ASN A 202 14.32 -10.38 0.04
CA ASN A 202 13.87 -9.90 -1.28
C ASN A 202 14.70 -10.52 -2.42
N GLU A 203 16.03 -10.56 -2.28
CA GLU A 203 16.94 -11.13 -3.26
C GLU A 203 16.72 -12.65 -3.44
N VAL A 204 16.61 -13.39 -2.34
CA VAL A 204 16.41 -14.85 -2.37
C VAL A 204 15.05 -15.22 -2.95
N THR A 205 14.01 -14.47 -2.64
CA THR A 205 12.64 -14.71 -3.11
C THR A 205 12.32 -14.05 -4.45
N GLN A 206 13.21 -13.17 -4.92
CA GLN A 206 12.98 -12.33 -6.12
C GLN A 206 11.65 -11.54 -6.08
N GLY A 207 11.21 -11.18 -4.87
CA GLY A 207 9.93 -10.50 -4.65
C GLY A 207 8.69 -11.39 -4.84
N ASP A 208 8.84 -12.71 -4.97
CA ASP A 208 7.73 -13.65 -5.23
C ASP A 208 7.31 -14.47 -4.00
N ALA A 209 7.47 -13.96 -2.81
CA ALA A 209 6.94 -14.57 -1.59
C ALA A 209 5.74 -13.80 -1.06
N VAL A 210 4.89 -14.50 -0.30
CA VAL A 210 3.92 -13.85 0.58
C VAL A 210 4.63 -13.51 1.87
N ILE A 211 4.76 -12.21 2.13
CA ILE A 211 5.36 -11.68 3.34
C ILE A 211 4.25 -11.41 4.35
N VAL A 212 4.39 -12.02 5.50
CA VAL A 212 3.56 -11.73 6.67
C VAL A 212 4.42 -10.98 7.67
N THR A 213 3.90 -9.98 8.33
CA THR A 213 4.66 -9.29 9.37
C THR A 213 3.92 -9.26 10.69
N GLU A 214 4.68 -9.38 11.74
CA GLU A 214 4.30 -8.90 13.05
C GLU A 214 4.39 -7.37 13.10
N VAL A 215 4.20 -6.76 14.25
CA VAL A 215 4.18 -5.30 14.43
C VAL A 215 5.41 -4.83 15.20
N GLY A 216 6.16 -3.88 14.60
CA GLY A 216 7.36 -3.32 15.18
C GLY A 216 8.35 -2.83 14.13
N GLN A 217 9.62 -2.68 14.49
CA GLN A 217 10.67 -2.20 13.58
C GLN A 217 10.79 -3.11 12.33
N HIS A 218 10.71 -4.42 12.52
CA HIS A 218 10.74 -5.42 11.44
C HIS A 218 9.63 -5.21 10.41
N GLN A 219 8.43 -4.77 10.83
CA GLN A 219 7.33 -4.39 9.92
C GLN A 219 7.72 -3.18 9.05
N MET A 220 8.33 -2.17 9.65
CA MET A 220 8.78 -0.99 8.92
C MET A 220 9.87 -1.34 7.90
N TRP A 221 10.84 -2.17 8.29
CA TRP A 221 11.88 -2.63 7.38
C TRP A 221 11.31 -3.46 6.24
N ALA A 222 10.38 -4.39 6.53
CA ALA A 222 9.69 -5.16 5.50
C ALA A 222 8.93 -4.25 4.52
N ALA A 223 8.28 -3.19 5.00
CA ALA A 223 7.57 -2.24 4.15
C ALA A 223 8.50 -1.38 3.28
N GLN A 224 9.73 -1.10 3.74
CA GLN A 224 10.68 -0.23 3.05
C GLN A 224 11.62 -0.97 2.09
N TYR A 225 12.09 -2.18 2.46
CA TYR A 225 13.20 -2.86 1.79
C TYR A 225 12.80 -4.13 1.02
N TYR A 226 11.52 -4.54 1.10
CA TYR A 226 10.99 -5.62 0.27
C TYR A 226 10.20 -5.06 -0.91
N ASN A 227 10.47 -5.55 -2.12
CA ASN A 227 9.78 -5.13 -3.34
C ASN A 227 8.52 -5.98 -3.57
N TYR A 228 7.38 -5.45 -3.15
CA TYR A 228 6.09 -6.08 -3.40
C TYR A 228 5.68 -5.85 -4.86
N ARG A 229 5.66 -6.92 -5.64
CA ARG A 229 5.40 -6.86 -7.09
C ARG A 229 3.93 -7.13 -7.45
N GLN A 230 3.19 -7.72 -6.54
CA GLN A 230 1.81 -8.14 -6.76
C GLN A 230 0.93 -7.78 -5.56
N PRO A 231 -0.36 -7.47 -5.78
CA PRO A 231 -1.29 -7.24 -4.69
C PRO A 231 -1.48 -8.51 -3.85
N ARG A 232 -1.83 -8.31 -2.58
CA ARG A 232 -2.09 -9.38 -1.60
C ARG A 232 -0.88 -10.25 -1.24
N THR A 233 0.34 -9.75 -1.47
CA THR A 233 1.59 -10.41 -1.06
C THR A 233 2.16 -9.86 0.24
N LEU A 234 1.56 -8.82 0.82
CA LEU A 234 1.80 -8.37 2.19
C LEU A 234 0.57 -8.60 3.05
N LEU A 235 0.73 -9.35 4.15
CA LEU A 235 -0.27 -9.53 5.20
C LEU A 235 0.26 -8.94 6.51
N THR A 236 -0.45 -7.95 7.04
CA THR A 236 0.00 -7.25 8.23
C THR A 236 -1.17 -6.64 8.99
N SER A 237 -1.06 -6.52 10.30
CA SER A 237 -2.02 -5.77 11.12
C SER A 237 -1.77 -4.26 11.02
N GLY A 238 -1.97 -3.69 9.81
CA GLY A 238 -1.66 -2.30 9.52
C GLY A 238 -2.64 -1.27 10.10
N GLY A 239 -3.81 -1.70 10.55
CA GLY A 239 -4.82 -0.84 11.19
C GLY A 239 -4.65 -0.79 12.70
N LEU A 240 -4.84 -1.92 13.38
CA LEU A 240 -4.79 -2.01 14.84
C LEU A 240 -3.37 -2.18 15.39
N GLY A 241 -2.42 -2.65 14.59
CA GLY A 241 -1.05 -2.89 15.04
C GLY A 241 -0.97 -4.01 16.07
N THR A 242 -1.64 -5.14 15.82
CA THR A 242 -1.75 -6.25 16.76
C THR A 242 -0.48 -7.09 16.75
N MET A 243 0.27 -7.09 17.83
CA MET A 243 1.38 -8.01 18.07
C MET A 243 0.84 -9.44 18.27
N GLY A 244 1.55 -10.45 17.75
CA GLY A 244 1.08 -11.84 17.77
C GLY A 244 0.16 -12.22 16.59
N TYR A 245 -0.09 -11.32 15.65
CA TYR A 245 -0.90 -11.56 14.45
C TYR A 245 -0.23 -12.49 13.44
N GLY A 246 1.10 -12.36 13.30
CA GLY A 246 1.83 -12.83 12.12
C GLY A 246 1.84 -14.34 11.94
N LEU A 247 2.17 -15.13 12.97
CA LEU A 247 2.28 -16.59 12.83
C LEU A 247 0.93 -17.21 12.42
N GLY A 248 -0.17 -16.83 13.07
CA GLY A 248 -1.52 -17.30 12.67
C GLY A 248 -1.89 -16.92 11.25
N ALA A 249 -1.59 -15.67 10.86
CA ALA A 249 -1.80 -15.18 9.51
C ALA A 249 -0.93 -15.91 8.47
N ALA A 250 0.32 -16.24 8.80
CA ALA A 250 1.22 -17.01 7.92
C ALA A 250 0.71 -18.44 7.69
N ILE A 251 0.23 -19.11 8.74
CA ILE A 251 -0.42 -20.43 8.65
C ILE A 251 -1.63 -20.33 7.69
N GLY A 252 -2.50 -19.34 7.91
CA GLY A 252 -3.66 -19.12 7.06
C GLY A 252 -3.29 -18.79 5.60
N ALA A 253 -2.29 -17.94 5.39
CA ALA A 253 -1.77 -17.60 4.06
C ALA A 253 -1.24 -18.85 3.33
N LYS A 254 -0.47 -19.71 4.02
CA LYS A 254 0.04 -20.95 3.41
C LYS A 254 -1.06 -21.93 3.05
N MET A 255 -2.13 -21.97 3.82
CA MET A 255 -3.30 -22.79 3.48
C MET A 255 -4.02 -22.27 2.23
N GLY A 256 -4.11 -20.95 2.06
CA GLY A 256 -4.72 -20.31 0.91
C GLY A 256 -3.84 -20.29 -0.34
N CYS A 257 -2.51 -20.19 -0.17
CA CYS A 257 -1.53 -20.07 -1.25
C CYS A 257 -0.48 -21.19 -1.15
N ARG A 258 -0.89 -22.44 -1.39
CA ARG A 258 -0.08 -23.63 -1.14
C ARG A 258 1.24 -23.66 -1.92
N ASP A 259 1.25 -23.10 -3.12
CA ASP A 259 2.39 -23.10 -4.04
C ASP A 259 3.36 -21.93 -3.79
N LYS A 260 2.97 -20.94 -2.98
CA LYS A 260 3.82 -19.80 -2.65
C LYS A 260 4.67 -20.05 -1.41
N THR A 261 5.87 -19.49 -1.39
CA THR A 261 6.64 -19.36 -0.15
C THR A 261 5.96 -18.32 0.73
N VAL A 262 5.71 -18.67 2.00
CA VAL A 262 5.15 -17.76 3.00
C VAL A 262 6.18 -17.54 4.09
N ILE A 263 6.54 -16.30 4.33
CA ILE A 263 7.53 -15.89 5.32
C ILE A 263 6.89 -14.95 6.32
N ASN A 264 6.84 -15.34 7.59
CA ASN A 264 6.50 -14.43 8.67
C ASN A 264 7.77 -13.74 9.17
N ILE A 265 7.76 -12.40 9.19
CA ILE A 265 8.84 -11.57 9.71
C ILE A 265 8.40 -11.04 11.06
N ALA A 266 9.00 -11.56 12.12
CA ALA A 266 8.62 -11.28 13.50
C ALA A 266 9.78 -10.67 14.31
N GLY A 267 9.45 -9.78 15.22
CA GLY A 267 10.35 -9.47 16.34
C GLY A 267 10.27 -10.57 17.42
N ASP A 268 11.29 -10.69 18.22
CA ASP A 268 11.35 -11.69 19.31
C ASP A 268 10.19 -11.54 20.31
N GLY A 269 9.79 -10.31 20.64
CA GLY A 269 8.65 -10.06 21.53
C GLY A 269 7.32 -10.48 20.92
N CYS A 270 7.06 -10.16 19.66
CA CYS A 270 5.83 -10.53 18.96
C CYS A 270 5.71 -12.05 18.78
N PHE A 271 6.80 -12.69 18.37
CA PHE A 271 6.84 -14.15 18.18
C PHE A 271 6.46 -14.90 19.46
N ARG A 272 6.92 -14.45 20.62
CA ARG A 272 6.62 -15.07 21.91
C ARG A 272 5.14 -15.04 22.29
N MET A 273 4.35 -14.13 21.72
CA MET A 273 2.94 -13.98 22.07
C MET A 273 2.08 -15.16 21.59
N ASN A 274 2.42 -15.74 20.42
CA ASN A 274 1.66 -16.83 19.81
C ASN A 274 2.54 -17.99 19.31
N MET A 275 3.76 -18.14 19.84
CA MET A 275 4.69 -19.19 19.40
C MET A 275 4.15 -20.61 19.57
N ASN A 276 3.17 -20.83 20.43
CA ASN A 276 2.49 -22.12 20.61
C ASN A 276 1.79 -22.60 19.32
N GLU A 277 1.42 -21.70 18.40
CA GLU A 277 0.82 -22.06 17.11
C GLU A 277 1.80 -22.76 16.15
N ILE A 278 3.10 -22.81 16.46
CA ILE A 278 4.05 -23.69 15.78
C ILE A 278 3.59 -25.15 15.85
N ALA A 279 2.98 -25.55 16.97
CA ALA A 279 2.44 -26.90 17.13
C ALA A 279 1.30 -27.17 16.11
N THR A 280 0.49 -26.18 15.80
CA THR A 280 -0.53 -26.25 14.75
C THR A 280 0.11 -26.43 13.38
N ALA A 281 1.09 -25.61 13.03
CA ALA A 281 1.81 -25.72 11.76
C ALA A 281 2.48 -27.07 11.60
N ALA A 282 3.16 -27.56 12.64
CA ALA A 282 3.84 -28.86 12.64
C ALA A 282 2.85 -30.03 12.52
N ARG A 283 1.76 -30.02 13.29
CA ARG A 283 0.74 -31.08 13.29
C ARG A 283 0.09 -31.29 11.94
N TYR A 284 -0.16 -30.20 11.21
CA TYR A 284 -0.85 -30.22 9.93
C TYR A 284 0.09 -30.10 8.72
N ASN A 285 1.40 -30.21 8.94
CA ASN A 285 2.44 -30.10 7.89
C ASN A 285 2.27 -28.83 7.04
N ILE A 286 2.08 -27.69 7.67
CA ILE A 286 1.93 -26.38 7.01
C ILE A 286 3.32 -25.72 6.98
N PRO A 287 4.04 -25.74 5.84
CA PRO A 287 5.39 -25.22 5.75
C PRO A 287 5.38 -23.69 5.64
N VAL A 288 5.58 -23.01 6.75
CA VAL A 288 5.84 -21.57 6.84
C VAL A 288 7.29 -21.33 7.24
N VAL A 289 7.87 -20.24 6.79
CA VAL A 289 9.18 -19.77 7.24
C VAL A 289 8.94 -18.71 8.32
N GLU A 290 9.45 -18.96 9.52
CA GLU A 290 9.41 -18.02 10.62
C GLU A 290 10.77 -17.34 10.74
N LEU A 291 10.85 -16.06 10.36
CA LEU A 291 12.07 -15.25 10.41
C LEU A 291 11.99 -14.31 11.62
N ILE A 292 12.74 -14.65 12.68
CA ILE A 292 12.74 -13.88 13.91
C ILE A 292 13.90 -12.90 13.91
N VAL A 293 13.60 -11.62 13.88
CA VAL A 293 14.58 -10.53 14.00
C VAL A 293 14.74 -10.21 15.49
N ASN A 294 15.68 -10.88 16.11
CA ASN A 294 15.98 -10.71 17.54
C ASN A 294 16.99 -9.57 17.73
N ASN A 295 16.50 -8.42 18.13
CA ASN A 295 17.31 -7.25 18.45
C ASN A 295 17.33 -6.94 19.97
N HIS A 296 16.77 -7.82 20.81
CA HIS A 296 16.67 -7.73 22.28
C HIS A 296 15.93 -6.47 22.77
N VAL A 297 15.08 -5.87 21.92
CA VAL A 297 14.22 -4.73 22.28
C VAL A 297 12.82 -4.94 21.72
N LEU A 298 11.84 -4.49 22.50
CA LEU A 298 10.43 -4.51 22.13
C LEU A 298 10.10 -3.32 21.24
#